data_97745299435869b4899327105b6d839c
#
_entry.id   97745299435869b4899327105b6d839c
#
_cell.length_a   1.000
_cell.length_b   1.000
_cell.length_c   1.000
_cell.angle_alpha   90.00
_cell.angle_beta   90.00
_cell.angle_gamma   90.00
#
_symmetry.space_group_name_H-M   'P 1'
#
loop_
_entity.id
_entity.type
_entity.pdbx_description
1 polymer ?
#
loop_
_entity_poly.entity_id
_entity_poly.type
_entity_poly.pdbx_seq_one_letter_code
_entity_poly.pdbx_strand_id
1 'polypeptide(L)'
;MIYGIAFAFYYRLSQNSSNPIVTRIGGIAFKPLSFLVKNRNNELEIENVDPISVSILKVQTTNLAPSLSASGSVEYKDKIDVFPKLTGKLEKIYVQEGQEIKTGDKLFKMESLQYELELMKQEATLESSASQVKLAKEKYLKARQNIDIKLKEQQKSAAIFEKTKDELEKARNTFAGKEEIYKVGGLSREEFEAAALELRGKEAALTLAQKDLEIHSLGLRDEDILQNDYAVPSNKEARIKLLREINTKIEAAELDVANGIYKAHEAQVKSTRILLKEVVSYSPMNGIVAKKYKSEGEVISSSSGGNQVVLTVMGVNEIIALFHVSESESIELSTGMSVDFQADVYKSADFTGKIILISPLVDQKAHTVEVKALVKNPDKKLKPGMFIRAKIITGKPEPMMLIPASAISQSEDGSSSVFIVNNGRCFKSPVKLGSKYDDNVRVIEGLKQDDLVVLDKLSQLRDGTPIKPILNETWKP
;
A
#
# COMPACT_ATOMS: atom_id res chain seq x y z
N MET A 1 -46.77 15.98 19.86
CA MET A 1 -46.48 16.80 21.05
C MET A 1 -47.64 16.79 22.08
N ILE A 2 -48.47 15.77 22.10
CA ILE A 2 -49.65 15.69 23.04
C ILE A 2 -49.59 14.42 23.93
N TYR A 3 -48.74 13.42 23.63
CA TYR A 3 -48.58 12.21 24.44
C TYR A 3 -47.49 12.29 25.52
N GLY A 4 -46.67 13.32 25.54
CA GLY A 4 -45.60 13.51 26.55
C GLY A 4 -46.08 14.18 27.86
N ILE A 5 -47.20 14.85 27.85
CA ILE A 5 -47.71 15.61 29.03
C ILE A 5 -48.60 14.74 29.93
N ALA A 6 -49.23 13.73 29.39
CA ALA A 6 -50.06 12.82 30.17
C ALA A 6 -49.25 11.82 31.03
N PHE A 7 -48.02 11.46 30.63
CA PHE A 7 -47.20 10.52 31.38
C PHE A 7 -46.46 11.18 32.56
N ALA A 8 -46.17 12.46 32.46
CA ALA A 8 -45.55 13.22 33.55
C ALA A 8 -46.53 13.57 34.68
N PHE A 9 -47.83 13.63 34.37
CA PHE A 9 -48.85 13.93 35.37
C PHE A 9 -49.27 12.68 36.18
N TYR A 10 -49.16 11.48 35.56
CA TYR A 10 -49.47 10.22 36.24
C TYR A 10 -48.35 9.80 37.22
N TYR A 11 -47.09 10.14 36.93
CA TYR A 11 -45.96 9.79 37.79
C TYR A 11 -45.81 10.71 39.02
N ARG A 12 -46.46 11.87 39.03
CA ARG A 12 -46.39 12.83 40.15
C ARG A 12 -47.51 12.66 41.16
N LEU A 13 -48.56 11.84 40.87
CA LEU A 13 -49.69 11.56 41.74
C LEU A 13 -49.54 10.28 42.56
N SER A 14 -48.52 9.47 42.30
CA SER A 14 -48.30 8.21 43.00
C SER A 14 -47.34 8.30 44.20
N GLN A 15 -46.78 9.47 44.47
CA GLN A 15 -45.79 9.61 45.57
C GLN A 15 -46.20 10.49 46.76
N ASN A 16 -47.47 10.87 46.92
CA ASN A 16 -47.82 11.61 48.14
C ASN A 16 -49.30 11.46 48.49
N SER A 17 -49.61 10.48 49.36
CA SER A 17 -50.61 10.70 50.40
C SER A 17 -50.70 9.49 51.32
N SER A 18 -50.02 9.61 52.42
CA SER A 18 -50.51 9.03 53.67
C SER A 18 -51.68 9.86 54.13
N ASN A 19 -52.87 9.32 54.14
CA ASN A 19 -53.83 9.46 55.24
C ASN A 19 -55.18 8.87 54.86
N PRO A 20 -55.92 8.30 55.88
CA PRO A 20 -57.12 7.52 55.63
C PRO A 20 -58.36 8.39 55.79
N ILE A 21 -59.31 8.32 54.86
CA ILE A 21 -60.69 8.76 55.10
C ILE A 21 -61.62 7.66 54.65
N VAL A 22 -62.21 7.09 55.68
CA VAL A 22 -63.43 6.24 55.68
C VAL A 22 -64.60 7.05 55.22
N THR A 23 -65.39 6.53 54.26
CA THR A 23 -66.83 6.78 54.14
C THR A 23 -67.38 5.64 53.29
N ARG A 24 -67.98 4.72 53.92
CA ARG A 24 -69.37 4.40 54.11
C ARG A 24 -70.28 4.72 52.91
N ILE A 25 -70.71 3.67 52.18
CA ILE A 25 -72.06 3.55 51.59
C ILE A 25 -72.30 2.07 51.23
N GLY A 26 -73.42 1.56 51.67
CA GLY A 26 -74.22 0.50 51.05
C GLY A 26 -73.96 -0.91 51.51
N GLY A 27 -74.69 -1.26 52.57
CA GLY A 27 -74.85 -2.64 53.01
C GLY A 27 -75.56 -3.51 51.99
N ILE A 28 -74.91 -4.62 51.68
CA ILE A 28 -75.58 -5.86 51.31
C ILE A 28 -74.92 -6.97 52.09
N ALA A 29 -75.69 -7.51 53.03
CA ALA A 29 -75.30 -8.66 53.83
C ALA A 29 -75.24 -9.91 52.96
N PHE A 30 -74.01 -10.46 52.81
CA PHE A 30 -73.89 -11.82 52.34
C PHE A 30 -73.74 -12.74 53.56
N LYS A 31 -74.81 -13.57 53.76
CA LYS A 31 -74.77 -14.70 54.70
C LYS A 31 -73.70 -15.70 54.28
N PRO A 32 -72.96 -16.31 55.21
CA PRO A 32 -72.09 -17.41 54.94
C PRO A 32 -72.88 -18.64 54.59
N LEU A 33 -72.80 -19.16 53.41
CA LEU A 33 -73.27 -20.48 53.03
C LEU A 33 -72.28 -21.53 53.51
N SER A 34 -72.37 -21.88 54.76
CA SER A 34 -71.81 -23.12 55.30
C SER A 34 -72.83 -24.24 55.10
N PHE A 35 -72.90 -24.80 53.91
CA PHE A 35 -73.56 -26.05 53.69
C PHE A 35 -73.01 -26.76 52.45
N LEU A 36 -72.66 -28.03 52.68
CA LEU A 36 -72.11 -28.98 51.70
C LEU A 36 -70.60 -29.06 51.56
N VAL A 37 -69.87 -29.36 52.66
CA VAL A 37 -68.74 -30.25 52.54
C VAL A 37 -69.28 -31.66 52.58
N LYS A 38 -69.62 -32.18 51.41
CA LYS A 38 -69.84 -33.60 51.23
C LYS A 38 -68.44 -34.20 51.02
N ASN A 39 -67.98 -34.91 52.06
CA ASN A 39 -66.82 -35.78 52.01
C ASN A 39 -66.94 -36.70 50.80
N ARG A 40 -66.18 -36.42 49.78
CA ARG A 40 -65.91 -37.32 48.65
C ARG A 40 -64.46 -37.74 48.75
N ASN A 41 -64.27 -38.84 49.42
CA ASN A 41 -63.04 -39.61 49.24
C ASN A 41 -63.04 -40.01 47.77
N ASN A 42 -62.39 -39.17 46.94
CA ASN A 42 -61.88 -39.65 45.65
C ASN A 42 -60.54 -40.31 45.92
N GLU A 43 -60.60 -41.61 46.14
CA GLU A 43 -59.54 -42.50 45.72
C GLU A 43 -59.24 -42.10 44.29
N LEU A 44 -58.04 -41.52 44.03
CA LEU A 44 -57.48 -41.40 42.69
C LEU A 44 -57.40 -42.80 42.11
N GLU A 45 -58.35 -43.19 41.28
CA GLU A 45 -58.18 -44.25 40.36
C GLU A 45 -56.84 -43.94 39.58
N ILE A 46 -55.78 -44.66 39.96
CA ILE A 46 -54.55 -44.77 39.17
C ILE A 46 -55.02 -45.53 37.95
N GLU A 47 -55.36 -44.78 36.87
CA GLU A 47 -55.48 -45.35 35.55
C GLU A 47 -54.15 -46.09 35.30
N ASN A 48 -54.21 -47.42 35.20
CA ASN A 48 -53.14 -48.28 34.81
C ASN A 48 -52.86 -47.96 33.34
N VAL A 49 -52.19 -46.83 33.08
CA VAL A 49 -51.66 -46.53 31.78
C VAL A 49 -50.41 -47.37 31.64
N ASP A 50 -50.42 -48.27 30.67
CA ASP A 50 -49.24 -49.08 30.36
C ASP A 50 -48.02 -48.17 30.21
N PRO A 51 -46.91 -48.48 30.87
CA PRO A 51 -45.72 -47.60 30.86
C PRO A 51 -45.16 -47.47 29.45
N ILE A 52 -45.04 -46.27 28.97
CA ILE A 52 -44.50 -45.96 27.64
C ILE A 52 -42.98 -46.24 27.64
N SER A 53 -42.54 -47.14 26.76
CA SER A 53 -41.09 -47.39 26.59
C SER A 53 -40.44 -46.23 25.89
N VAL A 54 -39.45 -45.60 26.54
CA VAL A 54 -38.72 -44.41 26.04
C VAL A 54 -37.23 -44.58 26.19
N SER A 55 -36.51 -44.07 25.23
CA SER A 55 -35.04 -43.97 25.31
C SER A 55 -34.62 -42.86 26.23
N ILE A 56 -33.72 -43.13 27.15
CA ILE A 56 -33.22 -42.11 28.09
C ILE A 56 -31.71 -41.92 27.96
N LEU A 57 -31.26 -40.72 28.25
CA LEU A 57 -29.84 -40.33 28.32
C LEU A 57 -29.53 -39.93 29.75
N LYS A 58 -28.39 -40.42 30.26
CA LYS A 58 -27.80 -39.88 31.48
C LYS A 58 -26.96 -38.67 31.16
N VAL A 59 -27.35 -37.51 31.68
CA VAL A 59 -26.64 -36.24 31.45
C VAL A 59 -25.28 -36.30 32.12
N GLN A 60 -24.21 -36.07 31.30
CA GLN A 60 -22.85 -36.01 31.76
C GLN A 60 -22.27 -34.64 31.43
N THR A 61 -21.33 -34.20 32.25
CA THR A 61 -20.56 -33.00 31.97
C THR A 61 -19.35 -33.39 31.14
N THR A 62 -19.21 -32.79 29.96
CA THR A 62 -18.08 -33.00 29.06
C THR A 62 -17.27 -31.72 28.94
N ASN A 63 -15.94 -31.83 29.02
CA ASN A 63 -15.06 -30.71 28.81
C ASN A 63 -14.93 -30.44 27.30
N LEU A 64 -15.61 -29.41 26.83
CA LEU A 64 -15.56 -28.98 25.44
C LEU A 64 -15.23 -27.50 25.35
N ALA A 65 -14.44 -27.14 24.34
CA ALA A 65 -14.20 -25.75 24.03
C ALA A 65 -15.44 -25.15 23.34
N PRO A 66 -15.91 -23.98 23.76
CA PRO A 66 -16.91 -23.26 23.04
C PRO A 66 -16.50 -23.08 21.58
N SER A 67 -17.37 -23.42 20.66
CA SER A 67 -17.09 -23.31 19.24
C SER A 67 -18.32 -22.83 18.49
N LEU A 68 -18.08 -22.13 17.43
CA LEU A 68 -19.09 -21.60 16.54
C LEU A 68 -18.91 -22.22 15.16
N SER A 69 -20.00 -22.58 14.51
CA SER A 69 -19.99 -23.13 13.16
C SER A 69 -20.27 -22.03 12.15
N ALA A 70 -19.39 -21.91 11.14
CA ALA A 70 -19.53 -20.93 10.07
C ALA A 70 -19.34 -21.61 8.70
N SER A 71 -20.10 -21.16 7.72
CA SER A 71 -19.91 -21.55 6.32
C SER A 71 -19.24 -20.43 5.54
N GLY A 72 -18.52 -20.80 4.50
CA GLY A 72 -17.78 -19.80 3.74
C GLY A 72 -17.21 -20.34 2.45
N SER A 73 -16.26 -19.61 1.90
CA SER A 73 -15.56 -19.96 0.67
C SER A 73 -14.07 -19.70 0.77
N VAL A 74 -13.32 -20.40 -0.05
CA VAL A 74 -11.89 -20.12 -0.25
C VAL A 74 -11.74 -18.98 -1.22
N GLU A 75 -10.94 -17.98 -0.87
CA GLU A 75 -10.52 -16.88 -1.73
C GLU A 75 -9.01 -16.90 -1.92
N TYR A 76 -8.56 -16.25 -2.97
CA TYR A 76 -7.12 -15.96 -3.14
C TYR A 76 -6.68 -14.88 -2.14
N LYS A 77 -5.48 -15.06 -1.57
CA LYS A 77 -4.84 -14.01 -0.78
C LYS A 77 -4.35 -12.89 -1.68
N ASP A 78 -3.65 -13.25 -2.74
CA ASP A 78 -3.04 -12.33 -3.67
C ASP A 78 -3.50 -12.66 -5.09
N LYS A 79 -4.05 -11.66 -5.79
CA LYS A 79 -4.43 -11.70 -7.19
C LYS A 79 -3.90 -10.46 -7.88
N ILE A 80 -3.21 -10.64 -8.99
CA ILE A 80 -2.72 -9.54 -9.79
C ILE A 80 -3.16 -9.75 -11.24
N ASP A 81 -3.88 -8.77 -11.76
CA ASP A 81 -4.21 -8.68 -13.17
C ASP A 81 -3.06 -7.95 -13.88
N VAL A 82 -2.42 -8.62 -14.83
CA VAL A 82 -1.24 -8.13 -15.53
C VAL A 82 -1.65 -7.47 -16.83
N PHE A 83 -1.25 -6.20 -16.94
CA PHE A 83 -1.53 -5.33 -18.09
C PHE A 83 -0.23 -5.07 -18.89
N PRO A 84 -0.31 -4.85 -20.21
CA PRO A 84 0.82 -4.34 -20.94
C PRO A 84 1.03 -2.87 -20.60
N LYS A 85 2.27 -2.46 -20.40
CA LYS A 85 2.63 -1.06 -20.15
C LYS A 85 2.69 -0.22 -21.42
N LEU A 86 2.74 -0.89 -22.59
CA LEU A 86 2.86 -0.28 -23.89
C LEU A 86 1.66 -0.66 -24.76
N THR A 87 1.26 0.25 -25.64
CA THR A 87 0.30 -0.02 -26.69
C THR A 87 0.98 -0.71 -27.86
N GLY A 88 0.37 -1.73 -28.42
CA GLY A 88 0.93 -2.44 -29.57
C GLY A 88 0.32 -3.83 -29.75
N LYS A 89 0.94 -4.61 -30.62
CA LYS A 89 0.57 -6.00 -30.87
C LYS A 89 1.25 -6.92 -29.86
N LEU A 90 0.51 -7.89 -29.34
CA LEU A 90 1.04 -8.95 -28.49
C LEU A 90 1.83 -9.95 -29.36
N GLU A 91 3.15 -9.93 -29.25
CA GLU A 91 4.02 -10.76 -30.09
C GLU A 91 4.01 -12.21 -29.63
N LYS A 92 4.20 -12.44 -28.30
CA LYS A 92 4.32 -13.78 -27.76
C LYS A 92 3.88 -13.84 -26.28
N ILE A 93 3.26 -14.97 -25.91
CA ILE A 93 2.94 -15.32 -24.53
C ILE A 93 3.80 -16.53 -24.12
N TYR A 94 4.59 -16.38 -23.06
CA TYR A 94 5.54 -17.41 -22.63
C TYR A 94 4.94 -18.43 -21.64
N VAL A 95 3.72 -18.18 -21.14
CA VAL A 95 3.09 -18.98 -20.08
C VAL A 95 1.74 -19.53 -20.51
N GLN A 96 1.32 -20.61 -19.87
CA GLN A 96 0.02 -21.25 -20.10
C GLN A 96 -0.87 -21.13 -18.86
N GLU A 97 -2.20 -21.25 -19.05
CA GLU A 97 -3.13 -21.33 -17.92
C GLU A 97 -2.83 -22.58 -17.07
N GLY A 98 -2.84 -22.41 -15.75
CA GLY A 98 -2.46 -23.44 -14.80
C GLY A 98 -0.96 -23.59 -14.56
N GLN A 99 -0.10 -22.90 -15.33
CA GLN A 99 1.36 -22.99 -15.15
C GLN A 99 1.79 -22.24 -13.89
N GLU A 100 2.69 -22.88 -13.12
CA GLU A 100 3.38 -22.23 -12.00
C GLU A 100 4.45 -21.30 -12.49
N ILE A 101 4.51 -20.12 -11.89
CA ILE A 101 5.47 -19.06 -12.21
C ILE A 101 6.08 -18.46 -10.93
N LYS A 102 7.30 -17.97 -11.07
CA LYS A 102 8.03 -17.26 -10.01
C LYS A 102 8.12 -15.77 -10.34
N THR A 103 8.35 -14.98 -9.30
CA THR A 103 8.67 -13.57 -9.48
C THR A 103 9.85 -13.40 -10.44
N GLY A 104 9.67 -12.57 -11.47
CA GLY A 104 10.66 -12.32 -12.51
C GLY A 104 10.58 -13.25 -13.73
N ASP A 105 9.70 -14.25 -13.76
CA ASP A 105 9.47 -15.05 -14.95
C ASP A 105 8.80 -14.21 -16.05
N LYS A 106 9.20 -14.46 -17.32
CA LYS A 106 8.62 -13.80 -18.49
C LYS A 106 7.18 -14.26 -18.70
N LEU A 107 6.25 -13.32 -18.77
CA LEU A 107 4.84 -13.59 -18.99
C LEU A 107 4.45 -13.45 -20.47
N PHE A 108 4.72 -12.30 -21.04
CA PHE A 108 4.46 -12.03 -22.46
C PHE A 108 5.41 -10.94 -23.00
N LYS A 109 5.48 -10.82 -24.33
CA LYS A 109 6.25 -9.83 -25.05
C LYS A 109 5.33 -9.06 -26.01
N MET A 110 5.40 -7.75 -25.96
CA MET A 110 4.80 -6.87 -26.96
C MET A 110 5.73 -6.72 -28.16
N GLU A 111 5.21 -6.35 -29.31
CA GLU A 111 6.02 -6.04 -30.51
C GLU A 111 6.94 -4.85 -30.23
N SER A 112 8.25 -5.06 -30.45
CA SER A 112 9.28 -4.07 -30.12
C SER A 112 9.77 -3.26 -31.31
N LEU A 113 9.47 -3.67 -32.55
CA LEU A 113 10.07 -3.13 -33.77
C LEU A 113 10.01 -1.59 -33.85
N GLN A 114 8.85 -1.01 -33.55
CA GLN A 114 8.69 0.44 -33.59
C GLN A 114 9.62 1.17 -32.60
N TYR A 115 9.77 0.64 -31.39
CA TYR A 115 10.63 1.21 -30.37
C TYR A 115 12.12 1.01 -30.68
N GLU A 116 12.48 -0.13 -31.31
CA GLU A 116 13.85 -0.41 -31.75
C GLU A 116 14.28 0.55 -32.87
N LEU A 117 13.40 0.79 -33.87
CA LEU A 117 13.66 1.76 -34.92
C LEU A 117 13.77 3.19 -34.38
N GLU A 118 12.92 3.57 -33.44
CA GLU A 118 12.99 4.89 -32.82
C GLU A 118 14.27 5.04 -31.98
N LEU A 119 14.69 4.00 -31.25
CA LEU A 119 15.95 4.00 -30.53
C LEU A 119 17.15 4.20 -31.48
N MET A 120 17.20 3.45 -32.57
CA MET A 120 18.26 3.57 -33.58
C MET A 120 18.37 4.99 -34.13
N LYS A 121 17.24 5.62 -34.45
CA LYS A 121 17.17 7.01 -34.91
C LYS A 121 17.70 7.98 -33.87
N GLN A 122 17.27 7.80 -32.59
CA GLN A 122 17.69 8.66 -31.49
C GLN A 122 19.18 8.48 -31.16
N GLU A 123 19.73 7.27 -31.25
CA GLU A 123 21.17 6.99 -31.08
C GLU A 123 21.99 7.68 -32.17
N ALA A 124 21.54 7.65 -33.44
CA ALA A 124 22.20 8.40 -34.50
C ALA A 124 22.20 9.92 -34.27
N THR A 125 21.05 10.44 -33.72
CA THR A 125 20.98 11.87 -33.37
C THR A 125 21.87 12.22 -32.20
N LEU A 126 21.99 11.34 -31.20
CA LEU A 126 22.89 11.49 -30.06
C LEU A 126 24.36 11.53 -30.53
N GLU A 127 24.76 10.64 -31.44
CA GLU A 127 26.12 10.61 -32.01
C GLU A 127 26.45 11.89 -32.79
N SER A 128 25.48 12.41 -33.55
CA SER A 128 25.58 13.71 -34.22
C SER A 128 25.81 14.85 -33.23
N SER A 129 25.05 14.89 -32.16
CA SER A 129 25.18 15.92 -31.11
C SER A 129 26.49 15.78 -30.33
N ALA A 130 26.98 14.55 -30.10
CA ALA A 130 28.30 14.31 -29.51
C ALA A 130 29.44 14.89 -30.38
N SER A 131 29.30 14.76 -31.71
CA SER A 131 30.23 15.34 -32.68
C SER A 131 30.21 16.88 -32.64
N GLN A 132 29.01 17.49 -32.44
CA GLN A 132 28.85 18.93 -32.26
C GLN A 132 29.52 19.42 -30.96
N VAL A 133 29.38 18.70 -29.87
CA VAL A 133 30.09 19.01 -28.60
C VAL A 133 31.61 18.97 -28.82
N LYS A 134 32.11 17.96 -29.50
CA LYS A 134 33.56 17.86 -29.83
C LYS A 134 34.01 19.05 -30.64
N LEU A 135 33.28 19.44 -31.67
CA LEU A 135 33.60 20.61 -32.49
C LEU A 135 33.60 21.91 -31.67
N ALA A 136 32.57 22.14 -30.87
CA ALA A 136 32.47 23.33 -30.00
C ALA A 136 33.61 23.37 -28.96
N LYS A 137 34.00 22.21 -28.41
CA LYS A 137 35.13 22.08 -27.49
C LYS A 137 36.46 22.45 -28.14
N GLU A 138 36.68 21.95 -29.36
CA GLU A 138 37.90 22.29 -30.12
C GLU A 138 37.98 23.79 -30.47
N LYS A 139 36.84 24.41 -30.84
CA LYS A 139 36.75 25.86 -31.03
C LYS A 139 37.11 26.63 -29.77
N TYR A 140 36.52 26.25 -28.63
CA TYR A 140 36.82 26.88 -27.35
C TYR A 140 38.28 26.75 -26.95
N LEU A 141 38.90 25.56 -27.12
CA LEU A 141 40.31 25.36 -26.82
C LEU A 141 41.21 26.22 -27.72
N LYS A 142 40.86 26.31 -29.02
CA LYS A 142 41.60 27.15 -29.98
C LYS A 142 41.48 28.64 -29.62
N ALA A 143 40.27 29.12 -29.30
CA ALA A 143 40.07 30.48 -28.85
C ALA A 143 40.91 30.79 -27.60
N ARG A 144 40.92 29.90 -26.62
CA ARG A 144 41.72 30.01 -25.40
C ARG A 144 43.22 30.08 -25.71
N GLN A 145 43.75 29.25 -26.63
CA GLN A 145 45.16 29.32 -27.08
C GLN A 145 45.48 30.65 -27.75
N ASN A 146 44.55 31.18 -28.58
CA ASN A 146 44.76 32.46 -29.25
C ASN A 146 44.84 33.61 -28.22
N ILE A 147 44.04 33.58 -27.15
CA ILE A 147 44.15 34.58 -26.07
C ILE A 147 45.50 34.43 -25.33
N ASP A 148 45.99 33.23 -25.08
CA ASP A 148 47.28 33.02 -24.45
C ASP A 148 48.42 33.57 -25.32
N ILE A 149 48.33 33.47 -26.65
CA ILE A 149 49.26 34.07 -27.59
C ILE A 149 49.18 35.60 -27.51
N LYS A 150 47.99 36.20 -27.60
CA LYS A 150 47.78 37.66 -27.48
C LYS A 150 48.35 38.22 -26.16
N LEU A 151 48.12 37.54 -25.04
CA LEU A 151 48.69 37.94 -23.74
C LEU A 151 50.21 37.95 -23.74
N LYS A 152 50.86 36.98 -24.40
CA LYS A 152 52.33 36.95 -24.56
C LYS A 152 52.82 38.02 -25.47
N GLU A 153 52.13 38.32 -26.58
CA GLU A 153 52.45 39.40 -27.49
C GLU A 153 52.35 40.76 -26.81
N GLN A 154 51.26 41.00 -26.06
CA GLN A 154 51.10 42.21 -25.24
C GLN A 154 52.20 42.37 -24.18
N GLN A 155 52.61 41.27 -23.50
CA GLN A 155 53.74 41.30 -22.57
C GLN A 155 55.06 41.62 -23.26
N LYS A 156 55.28 41.11 -24.47
CA LYS A 156 56.47 41.41 -25.28
C LYS A 156 56.49 42.90 -25.69
N SER A 157 55.38 43.42 -26.23
CA SER A 157 55.29 44.80 -26.64
C SER A 157 55.45 45.76 -25.44
N ALA A 158 54.91 45.40 -24.26
CA ALA A 158 55.08 46.14 -23.03
C ALA A 158 56.55 46.22 -22.59
N ALA A 159 57.34 45.09 -22.72
CA ALA A 159 58.72 45.05 -22.40
C ALA A 159 59.58 45.88 -23.39
N ILE A 160 59.20 45.87 -24.70
CA ILE A 160 59.78 46.72 -25.68
C ILE A 160 59.56 48.19 -25.42
N PHE A 161 58.36 48.55 -25.11
CA PHE A 161 57.99 49.94 -24.75
C PHE A 161 58.81 50.46 -23.55
N GLU A 162 58.89 49.70 -22.44
CA GLU A 162 59.71 50.10 -21.29
C GLU A 162 61.18 50.26 -21.64
N LYS A 163 61.70 49.30 -22.38
CA LYS A 163 63.12 49.38 -22.88
C LYS A 163 63.33 50.67 -23.70
N THR A 164 62.46 50.97 -24.65
CA THR A 164 62.58 52.14 -25.53
C THR A 164 62.46 53.44 -24.76
N LYS A 165 61.57 53.43 -23.69
CA LYS A 165 61.45 54.56 -22.77
C LYS A 165 62.74 54.84 -21.99
N ASP A 166 63.35 53.77 -21.46
CA ASP A 166 64.67 53.89 -20.78
C ASP A 166 65.77 54.41 -21.72
N GLU A 167 65.74 53.95 -22.98
CA GLU A 167 66.75 54.44 -24.02
C GLU A 167 66.48 55.93 -24.33
N LEU A 168 65.23 56.39 -24.42
CA LEU A 168 64.87 57.80 -24.61
C LEU A 168 65.33 58.65 -23.41
N GLU A 169 65.15 58.18 -22.20
CA GLU A 169 65.55 58.91 -20.99
C GLU A 169 67.12 59.10 -20.99
N LYS A 170 67.89 58.04 -21.33
CA LYS A 170 69.32 58.13 -21.47
C LYS A 170 69.71 59.16 -22.56
N ALA A 171 69.06 59.11 -23.72
CA ALA A 171 69.31 60.03 -24.81
C ALA A 171 68.96 61.48 -24.39
N ARG A 172 67.88 61.72 -23.67
CA ARG A 172 67.53 63.05 -23.11
C ARG A 172 68.58 63.58 -22.16
N ASN A 173 69.06 62.77 -21.23
CA ASN A 173 70.09 63.10 -20.26
C ASN A 173 71.44 63.43 -21.00
N THR A 174 71.77 62.60 -22.01
CA THR A 174 72.95 62.83 -22.84
C THR A 174 72.88 64.14 -23.67
N PHE A 175 71.70 64.38 -24.27
CA PHE A 175 71.44 65.62 -25.03
C PHE A 175 71.46 66.85 -24.13
N ALA A 176 70.82 66.82 -22.94
CA ALA A 176 70.87 67.94 -21.99
C ALA A 176 72.32 68.31 -21.58
N GLY A 177 73.17 67.28 -21.28
CA GLY A 177 74.58 67.50 -20.99
C GLY A 177 75.37 68.10 -22.18
N LYS A 178 75.14 67.64 -23.41
CA LYS A 178 75.72 68.17 -24.62
C LYS A 178 75.24 69.60 -24.93
N GLU A 179 73.96 69.90 -24.66
CA GLU A 179 73.42 71.27 -24.83
C GLU A 179 74.08 72.29 -23.90
N GLU A 180 74.33 71.93 -22.63
CA GLU A 180 75.08 72.76 -21.70
C GLU A 180 76.49 73.00 -22.18
N ILE A 181 77.20 72.02 -22.66
CA ILE A 181 78.59 72.14 -23.21
C ILE A 181 78.57 73.00 -24.47
N TYR A 182 77.57 72.85 -25.36
CA TYR A 182 77.37 73.65 -26.56
C TYR A 182 77.16 75.12 -26.26
N LYS A 183 76.35 75.46 -25.25
CA LYS A 183 76.07 76.84 -24.80
C LYS A 183 77.31 77.56 -24.34
N VAL A 184 78.31 76.88 -23.79
CA VAL A 184 79.55 77.42 -23.36
C VAL A 184 80.66 77.35 -24.43
N GLY A 185 80.35 76.89 -25.69
CA GLY A 185 81.23 76.82 -26.78
C GLY A 185 82.18 75.65 -26.78
N GLY A 186 81.95 74.64 -25.94
CA GLY A 186 82.76 73.44 -25.76
C GLY A 186 82.40 72.23 -26.67
N LEU A 187 81.42 72.40 -27.59
CA LEU A 187 80.97 71.37 -28.51
C LEU A 187 80.77 71.95 -29.92
N SER A 188 81.00 71.16 -30.95
CA SER A 188 80.76 71.57 -32.34
C SER A 188 79.25 71.57 -32.66
N ARG A 189 78.87 72.43 -33.65
CA ARG A 189 77.49 72.46 -34.12
C ARG A 189 77.01 71.13 -34.70
N GLU A 190 77.91 70.48 -35.44
CA GLU A 190 77.63 69.17 -36.04
C GLU A 190 77.37 68.09 -34.99
N GLU A 191 78.13 68.02 -33.91
CA GLU A 191 77.95 67.10 -32.79
C GLU A 191 76.70 67.39 -31.99
N PHE A 192 76.30 68.69 -31.86
CA PHE A 192 75.03 69.07 -31.23
C PHE A 192 73.80 68.68 -32.09
N GLU A 193 73.87 68.94 -33.42
CA GLU A 193 72.79 68.57 -34.37
C GLU A 193 72.68 67.04 -34.48
N ALA A 194 73.79 66.30 -34.44
CA ALA A 194 73.76 64.81 -34.38
C ALA A 194 73.07 64.29 -33.10
N ALA A 195 73.37 64.93 -31.96
CA ALA A 195 72.67 64.54 -30.69
C ALA A 195 71.19 64.87 -30.71
N ALA A 196 70.81 66.03 -31.33
CA ALA A 196 69.40 66.39 -31.50
C ALA A 196 68.66 65.43 -32.44
N LEU A 197 69.33 64.93 -33.50
CA LEU A 197 68.80 63.95 -34.43
C LEU A 197 68.62 62.58 -33.73
N GLU A 198 69.63 62.18 -32.92
CA GLU A 198 69.49 60.95 -32.11
C GLU A 198 68.40 61.01 -31.16
N LEU A 199 68.21 62.13 -30.41
CA LEU A 199 67.08 62.31 -29.51
C LEU A 199 65.68 62.19 -30.21
N ARG A 200 65.53 62.88 -31.35
CA ARG A 200 64.28 62.77 -32.18
C ARG A 200 64.10 61.36 -32.71
N GLY A 201 65.12 60.64 -33.04
CA GLY A 201 65.07 59.22 -33.45
C GLY A 201 64.50 58.34 -32.30
N LYS A 202 64.96 58.56 -31.05
CA LYS A 202 64.51 57.84 -29.90
C LYS A 202 63.06 58.25 -29.52
N GLU A 203 62.60 59.50 -29.70
CA GLU A 203 61.25 59.94 -29.54
C GLU A 203 60.31 59.30 -30.54
N ALA A 204 60.73 59.21 -31.80
CA ALA A 204 59.93 58.47 -32.81
C ALA A 204 59.86 56.97 -32.52
N ALA A 205 60.94 56.34 -32.05
CA ALA A 205 60.97 54.96 -31.67
C ALA A 205 60.01 54.67 -30.49
N LEU A 206 59.97 55.53 -29.46
CA LEU A 206 59.04 55.42 -28.35
C LEU A 206 57.59 55.50 -28.81
N THR A 207 57.30 56.47 -29.72
CA THR A 207 55.94 56.64 -30.28
C THR A 207 55.47 55.37 -30.99
N LEU A 208 56.34 54.75 -31.77
CA LEU A 208 56.08 53.48 -32.48
C LEU A 208 55.87 52.36 -31.49
N ALA A 209 56.69 52.17 -30.45
CA ALA A 209 56.54 51.17 -29.44
C ALA A 209 55.31 51.34 -28.62
N GLN A 210 54.90 52.61 -28.36
CA GLN A 210 53.60 52.92 -27.66
C GLN A 210 52.41 52.50 -28.50
N LYS A 211 52.44 52.78 -29.83
CA LYS A 211 51.34 52.40 -30.72
C LYS A 211 51.26 50.88 -30.88
N ASP A 212 52.39 50.19 -30.95
CA ASP A 212 52.45 48.71 -30.99
C ASP A 212 51.86 48.11 -29.73
N LEU A 213 52.21 48.61 -28.53
CA LEU A 213 51.64 48.16 -27.28
C LEU A 213 50.10 48.46 -27.20
N GLU A 214 49.67 49.62 -27.70
CA GLU A 214 48.27 49.97 -27.77
C GLU A 214 47.48 48.99 -28.60
N ILE A 215 47.99 48.60 -29.78
CA ILE A 215 47.38 47.61 -30.67
C ILE A 215 47.28 46.25 -30.00
N HIS A 216 48.40 45.73 -29.43
CA HIS A 216 48.44 44.43 -28.76
C HIS A 216 47.65 44.41 -27.43
N SER A 217 47.27 45.56 -26.89
CA SER A 217 46.47 45.67 -25.68
C SER A 217 44.97 45.70 -25.98
N LEU A 218 44.50 45.75 -27.23
CA LEU A 218 43.08 45.75 -27.57
C LEU A 218 42.38 44.47 -27.11
N GLY A 219 41.31 44.61 -26.32
CA GLY A 219 40.59 43.49 -25.70
C GLY A 219 41.24 42.95 -24.43
N LEU A 220 42.38 43.51 -23.97
CA LEU A 220 43.09 43.08 -22.77
C LEU A 220 43.28 44.20 -21.72
N ARG A 221 42.61 45.34 -21.91
CA ARG A 221 42.70 46.51 -21.03
C ARG A 221 41.72 46.38 -19.84
N ASP A 222 41.92 47.22 -18.82
CA ASP A 222 41.00 47.32 -17.71
C ASP A 222 39.62 47.88 -18.15
N GLU A 223 39.61 48.75 -19.16
CA GLU A 223 38.42 49.25 -19.81
C GLU A 223 37.57 48.12 -20.42
N ASP A 224 38.23 47.14 -21.06
CA ASP A 224 37.56 45.99 -21.65
C ASP A 224 36.92 45.09 -20.56
N ILE A 225 37.53 45.02 -19.37
CA ILE A 225 36.94 44.33 -18.19
C ILE A 225 35.70 45.04 -17.69
N LEU A 226 35.81 46.39 -17.54
CA LEU A 226 34.70 47.23 -17.07
C LEU A 226 33.52 47.25 -18.05
N GLN A 227 33.76 47.28 -19.36
CA GLN A 227 32.75 47.19 -20.42
C GLN A 227 31.95 45.86 -20.39
N ASN A 228 32.52 44.81 -19.80
CA ASN A 228 31.86 43.54 -19.61
C ASN A 228 31.22 43.39 -18.21
N ASP A 229 31.04 44.51 -17.47
CA ASP A 229 30.42 44.58 -16.14
C ASP A 229 31.18 43.81 -15.05
N TYR A 230 32.51 43.65 -15.19
CA TYR A 230 33.36 43.06 -14.16
C TYR A 230 34.21 44.08 -13.45
N ALA A 231 34.42 43.87 -12.15
CA ALA A 231 35.40 44.67 -11.39
C ALA A 231 36.86 44.23 -11.77
N VAL A 232 37.77 45.20 -11.91
CA VAL A 232 39.16 44.90 -12.23
C VAL A 232 39.83 44.27 -11.01
N PRO A 233 40.38 43.05 -11.12
CA PRO A 233 41.03 42.40 -9.99
C PRO A 233 42.40 43.03 -9.72
N SER A 234 42.71 43.24 -8.44
CA SER A 234 44.06 43.75 -8.02
C SER A 234 45.19 42.70 -8.24
N ASN A 235 44.84 41.41 -8.27
CA ASN A 235 45.80 40.34 -8.51
C ASN A 235 45.98 40.08 -10.01
N LYS A 236 47.25 40.08 -10.47
CA LYS A 236 47.61 39.86 -11.87
C LYS A 236 47.08 38.49 -12.41
N GLU A 237 47.16 37.43 -11.61
CA GLU A 237 46.68 36.09 -12.03
C GLU A 237 45.16 36.08 -12.21
N ALA A 238 44.43 36.68 -11.26
CA ALA A 238 42.98 36.80 -11.33
C ALA A 238 42.54 37.62 -12.54
N ARG A 239 43.28 38.73 -12.82
CA ARG A 239 43.05 39.58 -14.00
C ARG A 239 43.26 38.80 -15.32
N ILE A 240 44.34 38.06 -15.44
CA ILE A 240 44.61 37.19 -16.62
C ILE A 240 43.49 36.15 -16.80
N LYS A 241 43.08 35.51 -15.70
CA LYS A 241 41.99 34.55 -15.74
C LYS A 241 40.71 35.18 -16.25
N LEU A 242 40.35 36.34 -15.73
CA LEU A 242 39.12 37.06 -16.11
C LEU A 242 39.17 37.49 -17.60
N LEU A 243 40.33 38.00 -18.06
CA LEU A 243 40.53 38.37 -19.48
C LEU A 243 40.33 37.17 -20.41
N ARG A 244 40.82 35.97 -20.01
CA ARG A 244 40.55 34.75 -20.77
C ARG A 244 39.06 34.44 -20.81
N GLU A 245 38.39 34.50 -19.68
CA GLU A 245 36.94 34.23 -19.59
C GLU A 245 36.15 35.20 -20.49
N ILE A 246 36.40 36.49 -20.41
CA ILE A 246 35.74 37.50 -21.24
C ILE A 246 35.93 37.24 -22.72
N ASN A 247 37.17 36.99 -23.14
CA ASN A 247 37.52 36.84 -24.56
C ASN A 247 37.17 35.48 -25.17
N THR A 248 36.76 34.50 -24.34
CA THR A 248 36.27 33.18 -24.80
C THR A 248 34.83 32.90 -24.41
N LYS A 249 34.10 33.93 -23.98
CA LYS A 249 32.71 33.83 -23.49
C LYS A 249 31.78 33.27 -24.53
N ILE A 250 31.94 33.64 -25.80
CA ILE A 250 31.08 33.17 -26.91
C ILE A 250 31.32 31.68 -27.15
N GLU A 251 32.57 31.25 -27.29
CA GLU A 251 32.89 29.86 -27.55
C GLU A 251 32.57 28.95 -26.34
N ALA A 252 32.69 29.49 -25.12
CA ALA A 252 32.23 28.80 -23.91
C ALA A 252 30.73 28.61 -23.94
N ALA A 253 29.96 29.65 -24.30
CA ALA A 253 28.51 29.55 -24.42
C ALA A 253 28.09 28.60 -25.55
N GLU A 254 28.78 28.59 -26.70
CA GLU A 254 28.54 27.61 -27.77
C GLU A 254 28.74 26.17 -27.29
N LEU A 255 29.81 25.94 -26.50
CA LEU A 255 30.08 24.63 -25.91
C LEU A 255 28.99 24.24 -24.90
N ASP A 256 28.54 25.17 -24.09
CA ASP A 256 27.45 24.90 -23.11
C ASP A 256 26.11 24.58 -23.80
N VAL A 257 25.78 25.29 -24.87
CA VAL A 257 24.58 25.00 -25.69
C VAL A 257 24.74 23.61 -26.32
N ALA A 258 25.88 23.28 -26.91
CA ALA A 258 26.11 21.97 -27.51
C ALA A 258 26.00 20.84 -26.45
N ASN A 259 26.55 21.03 -25.26
CA ASN A 259 26.38 20.10 -24.12
C ASN A 259 24.94 19.97 -23.68
N GLY A 260 24.17 21.05 -23.67
CA GLY A 260 22.72 21.05 -23.35
C GLY A 260 21.94 20.18 -24.34
N ILE A 261 22.19 20.35 -25.64
CA ILE A 261 21.56 19.56 -26.71
C ILE A 261 21.91 18.07 -26.58
N TYR A 262 23.20 17.77 -26.36
CA TYR A 262 23.66 16.39 -26.16
C TYR A 262 22.94 15.72 -24.97
N LYS A 263 22.87 16.39 -23.83
CA LYS A 263 22.16 15.87 -22.66
C LYS A 263 20.67 15.64 -22.92
N ALA A 264 20.03 16.51 -23.71
CA ALA A 264 18.62 16.34 -24.10
C ALA A 264 18.44 15.06 -24.94
N HIS A 265 19.31 14.83 -25.93
CA HIS A 265 19.24 13.61 -26.76
C HIS A 265 19.62 12.36 -25.95
N GLU A 266 20.58 12.45 -25.03
CA GLU A 266 20.93 11.35 -24.10
C GLU A 266 19.73 10.95 -23.24
N ALA A 267 18.98 11.93 -22.70
CA ALA A 267 17.77 11.68 -21.94
C ALA A 267 16.69 11.00 -22.80
N GLN A 268 16.55 11.41 -24.07
CA GLN A 268 15.61 10.79 -24.99
C GLN A 268 15.96 9.33 -25.29
N VAL A 269 17.22 9.03 -25.60
CA VAL A 269 17.71 7.64 -25.79
C VAL A 269 17.46 6.80 -24.54
N LYS A 270 17.76 7.34 -23.34
CA LYS A 270 17.51 6.66 -22.08
C LYS A 270 16.02 6.36 -21.86
N SER A 271 15.13 7.30 -22.20
CA SER A 271 13.68 7.12 -22.11
C SER A 271 13.22 5.96 -22.99
N THR A 272 13.63 5.95 -24.28
CA THR A 272 13.25 4.87 -25.21
C THR A 272 13.83 3.52 -24.81
N ARG A 273 15.04 3.47 -24.25
CA ARG A 273 15.60 2.23 -23.70
C ARG A 273 14.79 1.69 -22.49
N ILE A 274 14.22 2.58 -21.67
CA ILE A 274 13.32 2.18 -20.58
C ILE A 274 12.05 1.57 -21.18
N LEU A 275 11.44 2.21 -22.18
CA LEU A 275 10.24 1.67 -22.86
C LEU A 275 10.53 0.28 -23.45
N LEU A 276 11.69 0.08 -24.08
CA LEU A 276 12.08 -1.22 -24.62
C LEU A 276 12.22 -2.31 -23.54
N LYS A 277 12.63 -1.98 -22.34
CA LYS A 277 12.61 -2.95 -21.22
C LYS A 277 11.20 -3.34 -20.82
N GLU A 278 10.24 -2.43 -20.94
CA GLU A 278 8.83 -2.67 -20.61
C GLU A 278 8.06 -3.44 -21.70
N VAL A 279 8.69 -3.69 -22.85
CA VAL A 279 8.16 -4.56 -23.94
C VAL A 279 7.91 -5.98 -23.43
N VAL A 280 8.77 -6.48 -22.53
CA VAL A 280 8.61 -7.79 -21.88
C VAL A 280 8.01 -7.58 -20.50
N SER A 281 6.85 -8.19 -20.27
CA SER A 281 6.21 -8.20 -18.97
C SER A 281 6.69 -9.39 -18.15
N TYR A 282 6.99 -9.15 -16.90
CA TYR A 282 7.48 -10.15 -15.95
C TYR A 282 6.49 -10.34 -14.80
N SER A 283 6.51 -11.53 -14.19
CA SER A 283 5.65 -11.81 -13.03
C SER A 283 6.08 -10.99 -11.81
N PRO A 284 5.15 -10.25 -11.18
CA PRO A 284 5.43 -9.49 -9.97
C PRO A 284 5.44 -10.37 -8.71
N MET A 285 4.93 -11.61 -8.79
CA MET A 285 4.78 -12.50 -7.65
C MET A 285 4.95 -13.98 -8.03
N ASN A 286 5.14 -14.81 -7.01
CA ASN A 286 5.07 -16.27 -7.17
C ASN A 286 3.61 -16.72 -7.17
N GLY A 287 3.23 -17.58 -8.10
CA GLY A 287 1.85 -18.05 -8.17
C GLY A 287 1.57 -18.96 -9.36
N ILE A 288 0.31 -19.02 -9.76
CA ILE A 288 -0.13 -19.73 -10.98
C ILE A 288 -0.80 -18.71 -11.91
N VAL A 289 -0.67 -18.95 -13.21
CA VAL A 289 -1.46 -18.24 -14.23
C VAL A 289 -2.89 -18.74 -14.16
N ALA A 290 -3.78 -17.92 -13.63
CA ALA A 290 -5.17 -18.32 -13.43
C ALA A 290 -5.97 -18.30 -14.73
N LYS A 291 -5.79 -17.25 -15.54
CA LYS A 291 -6.51 -17.07 -16.80
C LYS A 291 -5.73 -16.19 -17.77
N LYS A 292 -5.83 -16.47 -19.06
CA LYS A 292 -5.40 -15.62 -20.16
C LYS A 292 -6.63 -15.01 -20.84
N TYR A 293 -6.61 -13.72 -21.06
CA TYR A 293 -7.71 -12.98 -21.68
C TYR A 293 -7.40 -12.58 -23.13
N LYS A 294 -6.11 -12.64 -23.50
CA LYS A 294 -5.60 -12.19 -24.79
C LYS A 294 -4.81 -13.27 -25.49
N SER A 295 -4.78 -13.20 -26.82
CA SER A 295 -4.06 -14.14 -27.67
C SER A 295 -2.89 -13.47 -28.39
N GLU A 296 -1.90 -14.27 -28.79
CA GLU A 296 -0.80 -13.78 -29.64
C GLU A 296 -1.35 -13.21 -30.94
N GLY A 297 -0.79 -12.10 -31.39
CA GLY A 297 -1.23 -11.37 -32.57
C GLY A 297 -2.31 -10.33 -32.31
N GLU A 298 -2.92 -10.28 -31.13
CA GLU A 298 -3.95 -9.30 -30.78
C GLU A 298 -3.33 -7.91 -30.51
N VAL A 299 -3.99 -6.86 -30.99
CA VAL A 299 -3.57 -5.47 -30.77
C VAL A 299 -4.23 -4.95 -29.50
N ILE A 300 -3.41 -4.45 -28.58
CA ILE A 300 -3.84 -3.90 -27.29
C ILE A 300 -3.55 -2.40 -27.28
N SER A 301 -4.59 -1.61 -27.01
CA SER A 301 -4.50 -0.14 -26.94
C SER A 301 -4.74 0.34 -25.52
N SER A 302 -3.80 1.12 -24.98
CA SER A 302 -3.92 1.72 -23.64
C SER A 302 -5.03 2.77 -23.51
N SER A 303 -5.55 3.28 -24.62
CA SER A 303 -6.57 4.35 -24.68
C SER A 303 -8.01 3.86 -24.77
N SER A 304 -8.26 2.58 -25.06
CA SER A 304 -9.60 2.03 -25.15
C SER A 304 -10.09 1.63 -23.76
N GLY A 305 -11.18 2.21 -23.27
CA GLY A 305 -11.76 1.96 -21.93
C GLY A 305 -12.27 0.52 -21.69
N GLY A 306 -11.72 -0.47 -22.37
CA GLY A 306 -12.02 -1.89 -22.23
C GLY A 306 -11.01 -2.63 -21.35
N ASN A 307 -11.36 -3.85 -20.99
CA ASN A 307 -10.52 -4.72 -20.15
C ASN A 307 -9.22 -5.10 -20.89
N GLN A 308 -8.11 -4.49 -20.51
CA GLN A 308 -6.79 -4.65 -21.13
C GLN A 308 -5.92 -5.70 -20.42
N VAL A 309 -6.50 -6.44 -19.48
CA VAL A 309 -5.83 -7.53 -18.79
C VAL A 309 -5.39 -8.57 -19.82
N VAL A 310 -4.10 -8.88 -19.85
CA VAL A 310 -3.56 -9.97 -20.69
C VAL A 310 -3.73 -11.30 -19.98
N LEU A 311 -3.37 -11.36 -18.72
CA LEU A 311 -3.51 -12.55 -17.89
C LEU A 311 -3.63 -12.17 -16.40
N THR A 312 -4.18 -13.10 -15.63
CA THR A 312 -4.26 -12.99 -14.16
C THR A 312 -3.32 -14.01 -13.52
N VAL A 313 -2.55 -13.54 -12.55
CA VAL A 313 -1.70 -14.36 -11.68
C VAL A 313 -2.31 -14.41 -10.29
N MET A 314 -2.37 -15.60 -9.69
CA MET A 314 -2.88 -15.84 -8.34
C MET A 314 -1.84 -16.54 -7.47
N GLY A 315 -1.72 -16.07 -6.23
CA GLY A 315 -0.98 -16.77 -5.18
C GLY A 315 -1.77 -18.00 -4.71
N VAL A 316 -1.11 -19.16 -4.61
CA VAL A 316 -1.77 -20.42 -4.21
C VAL A 316 -1.19 -21.07 -2.97
N ASN A 317 -0.01 -20.65 -2.51
CA ASN A 317 0.65 -21.22 -1.32
C ASN A 317 0.00 -20.76 -0.01
N GLU A 318 -0.62 -19.59 -0.05
CA GLU A 318 -1.44 -19.04 1.03
C GLU A 318 -2.77 -18.60 0.45
N ILE A 319 -3.83 -18.93 1.11
CA ILE A 319 -5.21 -18.62 0.70
C ILE A 319 -5.95 -17.98 1.86
N ILE A 320 -7.06 -17.36 1.56
CA ILE A 320 -8.00 -16.81 2.55
C ILE A 320 -9.21 -17.74 2.63
N ALA A 321 -9.52 -18.20 3.81
CA ALA A 321 -10.81 -18.79 4.13
C ALA A 321 -11.72 -17.63 4.60
N LEU A 322 -12.72 -17.29 3.80
CA LEU A 322 -13.71 -16.28 4.08
C LEU A 322 -14.94 -16.94 4.68
N PHE A 323 -15.34 -16.53 5.86
CA PHE A 323 -16.53 -17.03 6.57
C PHE A 323 -17.52 -15.90 6.83
N HIS A 324 -18.78 -16.24 6.82
CA HIS A 324 -19.87 -15.36 7.23
C HIS A 324 -20.39 -15.82 8.58
N VAL A 325 -20.27 -14.96 9.58
CA VAL A 325 -20.66 -15.23 10.97
C VAL A 325 -21.76 -14.23 11.37
N SER A 326 -22.71 -14.65 12.17
CA SER A 326 -23.76 -13.71 12.65
C SER A 326 -23.15 -12.57 13.47
N GLU A 327 -23.80 -11.41 13.47
CA GLU A 327 -23.34 -10.23 14.21
C GLU A 327 -23.16 -10.54 15.70
N SER A 328 -24.11 -11.29 16.30
CA SER A 328 -24.06 -11.67 17.72
C SER A 328 -22.88 -12.58 18.06
N GLU A 329 -22.55 -13.52 17.16
CA GLU A 329 -21.45 -14.46 17.36
C GLU A 329 -20.07 -13.81 17.06
N SER A 330 -20.06 -12.78 16.24
CA SER A 330 -18.80 -12.08 15.87
C SER A 330 -18.13 -11.41 17.07
N ILE A 331 -18.90 -11.07 18.12
CA ILE A 331 -18.40 -10.44 19.37
C ILE A 331 -17.44 -11.38 20.11
N GLU A 332 -17.62 -12.70 19.98
CA GLU A 332 -16.77 -13.70 20.63
C GLU A 332 -15.45 -13.93 19.88
N LEU A 333 -15.31 -13.39 18.66
CA LEU A 333 -14.17 -13.62 17.81
C LEU A 333 -13.06 -12.57 18.04
N SER A 334 -11.82 -13.01 17.88
CA SER A 334 -10.65 -12.12 17.92
C SER A 334 -9.64 -12.54 16.88
N THR A 335 -8.86 -11.57 16.38
CA THR A 335 -7.75 -11.83 15.47
C THR A 335 -6.71 -12.72 16.15
N GLY A 336 -6.17 -13.68 15.39
CA GLY A 336 -5.21 -14.66 15.90
C GLY A 336 -5.82 -15.98 16.39
N MET A 337 -7.15 -16.08 16.54
CA MET A 337 -7.84 -17.35 16.86
C MET A 337 -7.64 -18.38 15.76
N SER A 338 -7.53 -19.65 16.14
CA SER A 338 -7.46 -20.78 15.22
C SER A 338 -8.84 -21.14 14.70
N VAL A 339 -8.89 -21.45 13.43
CA VAL A 339 -10.10 -21.91 12.74
C VAL A 339 -9.80 -23.26 12.10
N ASP A 340 -10.53 -24.28 12.48
CA ASP A 340 -10.49 -25.58 11.82
C ASP A 340 -11.67 -25.66 10.84
N PHE A 341 -11.39 -26.10 9.61
CA PHE A 341 -12.44 -26.16 8.59
C PHE A 341 -12.23 -27.31 7.63
N GLN A 342 -13.30 -27.73 7.02
CA GLN A 342 -13.35 -28.78 6.00
C GLN A 342 -13.85 -28.17 4.69
N ALA A 343 -13.27 -28.62 3.59
CA ALA A 343 -13.81 -28.30 2.27
C ALA A 343 -14.76 -29.44 1.85
N ASP A 344 -15.92 -29.09 1.32
CA ASP A 344 -16.95 -30.08 0.94
C ASP A 344 -16.45 -31.16 -0.03
N VAL A 345 -15.43 -30.82 -0.83
CA VAL A 345 -14.75 -31.73 -1.77
C VAL A 345 -13.86 -32.76 -1.05
N TYR A 346 -13.33 -32.42 0.13
CA TYR A 346 -12.39 -33.25 0.90
C TYR A 346 -12.98 -33.58 2.28
N LYS A 347 -13.94 -34.54 2.32
CA LYS A 347 -14.71 -34.88 3.53
C LYS A 347 -13.87 -35.38 4.72
N SER A 348 -12.64 -35.79 4.50
CA SER A 348 -11.74 -36.39 5.52
C SER A 348 -10.46 -35.56 5.77
N ALA A 349 -10.35 -34.40 5.18
CA ALA A 349 -9.17 -33.54 5.38
C ALA A 349 -9.57 -32.29 6.17
N ASP A 350 -8.98 -32.14 7.35
CA ASP A 350 -9.11 -30.94 8.17
C ASP A 350 -8.01 -29.95 7.79
N PHE A 351 -8.41 -28.72 7.62
CA PHE A 351 -7.51 -27.60 7.34
C PHE A 351 -7.58 -26.63 8.51
N THR A 352 -6.44 -26.07 8.88
CA THR A 352 -6.35 -25.12 9.98
C THR A 352 -5.86 -23.77 9.47
N GLY A 353 -6.51 -22.72 9.91
CA GLY A 353 -6.12 -21.33 9.63
C GLY A 353 -6.09 -20.47 10.88
N LYS A 354 -5.69 -19.20 10.70
CA LYS A 354 -5.73 -18.19 11.75
C LYS A 354 -6.53 -16.98 11.27
N ILE A 355 -7.43 -16.49 12.11
CA ILE A 355 -8.19 -15.26 11.84
C ILE A 355 -7.22 -14.08 11.74
N ILE A 356 -7.21 -13.42 10.60
CA ILE A 356 -6.39 -12.23 10.33
C ILE A 356 -7.22 -10.96 10.29
N LEU A 357 -8.51 -11.07 9.99
CA LEU A 357 -9.40 -9.93 9.87
C LEU A 357 -10.82 -10.32 10.24
N ILE A 358 -11.46 -9.52 11.05
CA ILE A 358 -12.90 -9.49 11.28
C ILE A 358 -13.38 -8.17 10.70
N SER A 359 -14.27 -8.22 9.72
CA SER A 359 -14.76 -7.01 9.04
C SER A 359 -15.42 -6.06 10.04
N PRO A 360 -15.10 -4.77 10.04
CA PRO A 360 -15.84 -3.77 10.81
C PRO A 360 -17.22 -3.45 10.21
N LEU A 361 -17.50 -3.97 9.01
CA LEU A 361 -18.77 -3.77 8.30
C LEU A 361 -19.65 -4.98 8.44
N VAL A 362 -20.92 -4.76 8.79
CA VAL A 362 -21.97 -5.77 8.84
C VAL A 362 -22.75 -5.72 7.52
N ASP A 363 -22.96 -6.86 6.89
CA ASP A 363 -23.93 -6.95 5.78
C ASP A 363 -25.34 -6.79 6.34
N GLN A 364 -25.98 -5.67 6.02
CA GLN A 364 -27.32 -5.31 6.52
C GLN A 364 -28.43 -6.23 6.03
N LYS A 365 -28.22 -6.94 4.91
CA LYS A 365 -29.23 -7.87 4.35
C LYS A 365 -29.14 -9.24 5.00
N ALA A 366 -27.94 -9.72 5.21
CA ALA A 366 -27.69 -11.04 5.77
C ALA A 366 -27.49 -11.03 7.29
N HIS A 367 -27.31 -9.86 7.92
CA HIS A 367 -26.93 -9.68 9.33
C HIS A 367 -25.68 -10.50 9.71
N THR A 368 -24.70 -10.52 8.82
CA THR A 368 -23.45 -11.26 8.98
C THR A 368 -22.23 -10.36 8.90
N VAL A 369 -21.18 -10.80 9.55
CA VAL A 369 -19.84 -10.19 9.53
C VAL A 369 -18.90 -11.10 8.78
N GLU A 370 -18.10 -10.56 7.87
CA GLU A 370 -17.06 -11.31 7.18
C GLU A 370 -15.86 -11.54 8.10
N VAL A 371 -15.43 -12.78 8.22
CA VAL A 371 -14.24 -13.21 8.96
C VAL A 371 -13.27 -13.86 7.99
N LYS A 372 -12.05 -13.33 7.91
CA LYS A 372 -10.99 -13.84 7.03
C LYS A 372 -9.93 -14.56 7.85
N ALA A 373 -9.69 -15.81 7.51
CA ALA A 373 -8.61 -16.59 8.09
C ALA A 373 -7.54 -16.92 7.04
N LEU A 374 -6.28 -16.71 7.41
CA LEU A 374 -5.13 -17.08 6.58
C LEU A 374 -4.83 -18.57 6.75
N VAL A 375 -4.71 -19.26 5.64
CA VAL A 375 -4.49 -20.69 5.57
C VAL A 375 -3.28 -20.99 4.71
N LYS A 376 -2.36 -21.82 5.22
CA LYS A 376 -1.24 -22.35 4.43
C LYS A 376 -1.75 -23.48 3.54
N ASN A 377 -1.40 -23.45 2.27
CA ASN A 377 -1.85 -24.41 1.25
C ASN A 377 -0.65 -25.02 0.48
N PRO A 378 0.28 -25.69 1.17
CA PRO A 378 1.50 -26.21 0.53
C PRO A 378 1.20 -27.25 -0.55
N ASP A 379 0.17 -28.07 -0.33
CA ASP A 379 -0.25 -29.12 -1.27
C ASP A 379 -1.13 -28.59 -2.42
N LYS A 380 -1.47 -27.28 -2.40
CA LYS A 380 -2.36 -26.63 -3.39
C LYS A 380 -3.70 -27.32 -3.57
N LYS A 381 -4.16 -28.04 -2.54
CA LYS A 381 -5.45 -28.75 -2.54
C LYS A 381 -6.63 -27.78 -2.52
N LEU A 382 -6.52 -26.72 -1.73
CA LEU A 382 -7.55 -25.71 -1.64
C LEU A 382 -7.46 -24.75 -2.84
N LYS A 383 -8.55 -24.60 -3.55
CA LYS A 383 -8.67 -23.72 -4.72
C LYS A 383 -9.69 -22.62 -4.44
N PRO A 384 -9.43 -21.37 -4.86
CA PRO A 384 -10.41 -20.30 -4.77
C PRO A 384 -11.76 -20.69 -5.38
N GLY A 385 -12.85 -20.35 -4.72
CA GLY A 385 -14.20 -20.72 -5.09
C GLY A 385 -14.73 -22.03 -4.44
N MET A 386 -13.89 -22.78 -3.71
CA MET A 386 -14.36 -23.95 -2.96
C MET A 386 -15.18 -23.52 -1.74
N PHE A 387 -16.29 -24.24 -1.49
CA PHE A 387 -17.08 -24.10 -0.28
C PHE A 387 -16.41 -24.80 0.90
N ILE A 388 -16.47 -24.16 2.06
CA ILE A 388 -15.85 -24.63 3.30
C ILE A 388 -16.81 -24.46 4.47
N ARG A 389 -16.69 -25.35 5.45
CA ARG A 389 -17.38 -25.25 6.74
C ARG A 389 -16.34 -25.23 7.84
N ALA A 390 -16.43 -24.20 8.66
CA ALA A 390 -15.48 -23.99 9.75
C ALA A 390 -16.11 -24.28 11.10
N LYS A 391 -15.26 -24.73 12.01
CA LYS A 391 -15.49 -24.75 13.44
C LYS A 391 -14.46 -23.82 14.09
N ILE A 392 -14.94 -22.67 14.59
CA ILE A 392 -14.08 -21.66 15.19
C ILE A 392 -14.15 -21.85 16.70
N ILE A 393 -13.00 -22.09 17.33
CA ILE A 393 -12.91 -22.28 18.77
C ILE A 393 -12.86 -20.88 19.40
N THR A 394 -13.90 -20.52 20.19
CA THR A 394 -14.07 -19.18 20.79
C THR A 394 -13.57 -19.08 22.22
N GLY A 395 -13.31 -20.22 22.90
CA GLY A 395 -12.88 -20.22 24.28
C GLY A 395 -12.02 -21.42 24.67
N LYS A 396 -11.63 -21.45 25.96
CA LYS A 396 -10.94 -22.61 26.53
C LYS A 396 -11.95 -23.74 26.83
N PRO A 397 -11.50 -25.00 26.87
CA PRO A 397 -12.36 -26.10 27.30
C PRO A 397 -12.98 -25.83 28.67
N GLU A 398 -14.29 -25.87 28.73
CA GLU A 398 -15.05 -25.71 29.96
C GLU A 398 -16.04 -26.88 30.14
N PRO A 399 -16.42 -27.21 31.38
CA PRO A 399 -17.38 -28.26 31.61
C PRO A 399 -18.78 -27.82 31.11
N MET A 400 -19.31 -28.56 30.15
CA MET A 400 -20.64 -28.30 29.54
C MET A 400 -21.53 -29.50 29.67
N MET A 401 -22.82 -29.27 29.91
CA MET A 401 -23.89 -30.26 29.78
C MET A 401 -24.48 -30.17 28.39
N LEU A 402 -24.37 -31.24 27.61
CA LEU A 402 -24.93 -31.33 26.26
C LEU A 402 -26.08 -32.34 26.26
N ILE A 403 -27.12 -32.05 25.51
CA ILE A 403 -28.22 -32.99 25.23
C ILE A 403 -28.55 -32.96 23.74
N PRO A 404 -28.99 -34.04 23.13
CA PRO A 404 -29.44 -34.04 21.74
C PRO A 404 -30.61 -33.07 21.54
N ALA A 405 -30.66 -32.40 20.40
CA ALA A 405 -31.75 -31.49 20.07
C ALA A 405 -33.10 -32.20 20.04
N SER A 406 -33.10 -33.53 19.77
CA SER A 406 -34.33 -34.38 19.83
C SER A 406 -34.95 -34.52 21.22
N ALA A 407 -34.17 -34.26 22.29
CA ALA A 407 -34.65 -34.32 23.68
C ALA A 407 -35.40 -33.05 24.14
N ILE A 408 -35.38 -32.00 23.31
CA ILE A 408 -35.93 -30.69 23.65
C ILE A 408 -37.37 -30.59 23.13
N SER A 409 -38.30 -30.27 24.04
CA SER A 409 -39.67 -29.93 23.71
C SER A 409 -39.87 -28.42 23.76
N GLN A 410 -40.27 -27.81 22.66
CA GLN A 410 -40.64 -26.41 22.59
C GLN A 410 -42.13 -26.23 22.81
N SER A 411 -42.51 -25.32 23.68
CA SER A 411 -43.89 -24.94 23.91
C SER A 411 -44.31 -23.81 22.96
N GLU A 412 -45.59 -23.59 22.75
CA GLU A 412 -46.16 -22.53 21.86
C GLU A 412 -45.72 -21.11 22.27
N ASP A 413 -45.41 -20.92 23.55
CA ASP A 413 -44.90 -19.66 24.12
C ASP A 413 -43.38 -19.44 23.89
N GLY A 414 -42.69 -20.34 23.15
CA GLY A 414 -41.28 -20.28 22.88
C GLY A 414 -40.35 -20.79 23.99
N SER A 415 -40.94 -21.24 25.12
CA SER A 415 -40.13 -21.82 26.21
C SER A 415 -39.65 -23.23 25.85
N SER A 416 -38.42 -23.54 26.24
CA SER A 416 -37.81 -24.87 26.03
C SER A 416 -37.85 -25.68 27.32
N SER A 417 -38.16 -26.95 27.19
CA SER A 417 -38.24 -27.90 28.31
C SER A 417 -37.74 -29.27 27.91
N VAL A 418 -37.36 -30.07 28.88
CA VAL A 418 -37.00 -31.49 28.72
C VAL A 418 -37.83 -32.33 29.69
N PHE A 419 -37.96 -33.61 29.38
CA PHE A 419 -38.55 -34.55 30.33
C PHE A 419 -37.45 -35.27 31.10
N ILE A 420 -37.46 -35.11 32.43
CA ILE A 420 -36.57 -35.77 33.39
C ILE A 420 -37.27 -36.97 33.96
N VAL A 421 -36.58 -38.09 34.12
CA VAL A 421 -37.09 -39.34 34.71
C VAL A 421 -36.77 -39.35 36.19
N ASN A 422 -37.84 -39.50 37.00
CA ASN A 422 -37.69 -39.73 38.44
C ASN A 422 -38.67 -40.83 38.88
N ASN A 423 -38.18 -41.86 39.56
CA ASN A 423 -38.96 -43.00 40.10
C ASN A 423 -39.91 -43.64 39.06
N GLY A 424 -39.42 -43.86 37.81
CA GLY A 424 -40.21 -44.49 36.74
C GLY A 424 -41.29 -43.61 36.12
N ARG A 425 -41.32 -42.32 36.40
CA ARG A 425 -42.22 -41.35 35.80
C ARG A 425 -41.43 -40.20 35.19
N CYS A 426 -41.93 -39.56 34.14
CA CYS A 426 -41.33 -38.41 33.54
C CYS A 426 -41.99 -37.09 34.04
N PHE A 427 -41.13 -36.07 34.24
CA PHE A 427 -41.55 -34.74 34.66
C PHE A 427 -40.97 -33.70 33.71
N LYS A 428 -41.79 -32.73 33.31
CA LYS A 428 -41.38 -31.65 32.42
C LYS A 428 -40.57 -30.62 33.22
N SER A 429 -39.31 -30.43 32.87
CA SER A 429 -38.40 -29.44 33.49
C SER A 429 -38.08 -28.33 32.50
N PRO A 430 -38.29 -27.04 32.84
CA PRO A 430 -37.87 -25.93 32.01
C PRO A 430 -36.35 -25.87 31.96
N VAL A 431 -35.80 -25.61 30.79
CA VAL A 431 -34.36 -25.51 30.59
C VAL A 431 -34.02 -24.22 29.83
N LYS A 432 -32.88 -23.64 30.21
CA LYS A 432 -32.28 -22.54 29.46
C LYS A 432 -31.22 -23.11 28.57
N LEU A 433 -31.41 -22.93 27.26
CA LEU A 433 -30.53 -23.46 26.25
C LEU A 433 -29.45 -22.42 25.89
N GLY A 434 -28.26 -22.92 25.52
CA GLY A 434 -27.15 -22.17 25.01
C GLY A 434 -26.88 -22.47 23.54
N SER A 435 -25.63 -22.38 23.15
CA SER A 435 -25.18 -22.63 21.79
C SER A 435 -25.42 -24.08 21.34
N LYS A 436 -25.66 -24.24 20.05
CA LYS A 436 -25.82 -25.56 19.43
C LYS A 436 -24.43 -26.08 18.98
N TYR A 437 -24.17 -27.36 19.29
CA TYR A 437 -22.96 -28.08 18.91
C TYR A 437 -23.32 -29.30 18.08
N ASP A 438 -23.16 -29.23 16.80
CA ASP A 438 -23.62 -30.25 15.84
C ASP A 438 -25.11 -30.59 16.05
N ASP A 439 -25.42 -31.84 16.46
CA ASP A 439 -26.78 -32.29 16.79
C ASP A 439 -27.14 -32.12 18.27
N ASN A 440 -26.21 -31.56 19.07
CA ASN A 440 -26.39 -31.36 20.50
C ASN A 440 -26.61 -29.88 20.85
N VAL A 441 -27.27 -29.61 21.97
CA VAL A 441 -27.50 -28.28 22.50
C VAL A 441 -26.98 -28.20 23.93
N ARG A 442 -26.22 -27.13 24.22
CA ARG A 442 -25.76 -26.83 25.58
C ARG A 442 -26.94 -26.45 26.45
N VAL A 443 -27.04 -27.05 27.66
CA VAL A 443 -27.96 -26.63 28.70
C VAL A 443 -27.21 -25.77 29.69
N ILE A 444 -27.66 -24.51 29.88
CA ILE A 444 -27.07 -23.54 30.80
C ILE A 444 -27.66 -23.73 32.19
N GLU A 445 -28.99 -23.88 32.26
CA GLU A 445 -29.73 -24.00 33.52
C GLU A 445 -30.87 -24.99 33.36
N GLY A 446 -31.29 -25.67 34.45
CA GLY A 446 -32.47 -26.54 34.47
C GLY A 446 -32.18 -28.03 34.52
N LEU A 447 -30.92 -28.46 34.38
CA LEU A 447 -30.49 -29.86 34.53
C LEU A 447 -29.32 -29.98 35.52
N LYS A 448 -29.21 -31.15 36.14
CA LYS A 448 -28.10 -31.53 37.02
C LYS A 448 -27.32 -32.68 36.39
N GLN A 449 -26.08 -32.84 36.83
CA GLN A 449 -25.30 -34.01 36.48
C GLN A 449 -26.01 -35.27 36.95
N ASP A 450 -25.96 -36.32 36.15
CA ASP A 450 -26.61 -37.60 36.34
C ASP A 450 -28.15 -37.61 36.20
N ASP A 451 -28.82 -36.51 35.85
CA ASP A 451 -30.21 -36.50 35.48
C ASP A 451 -30.47 -37.40 34.25
N LEU A 452 -31.60 -38.09 34.28
CA LEU A 452 -32.00 -38.98 33.20
C LEU A 452 -33.01 -38.21 32.31
N VAL A 453 -32.60 -37.90 31.05
CA VAL A 453 -33.43 -37.12 30.11
C VAL A 453 -34.00 -38.03 29.04
N VAL A 454 -35.27 -37.86 28.69
CA VAL A 454 -35.94 -38.61 27.63
C VAL A 454 -35.57 -38.09 26.25
N LEU A 455 -35.25 -38.96 25.32
CA LEU A 455 -34.78 -38.66 23.97
C LEU A 455 -35.87 -38.72 22.89
N ASP A 456 -36.91 -39.54 23.09
CA ASP A 456 -37.89 -39.86 22.06
C ASP A 456 -39.35 -39.79 22.58
N LYS A 457 -40.33 -39.85 21.67
CA LYS A 457 -41.78 -39.87 21.97
C LYS A 457 -42.25 -38.71 22.83
N LEU A 458 -41.57 -37.55 22.81
CA LEU A 458 -41.89 -36.39 23.67
C LEU A 458 -43.33 -35.90 23.52
N SER A 459 -43.95 -36.05 22.33
CA SER A 459 -45.31 -35.64 22.06
C SER A 459 -46.39 -36.50 22.76
N GLN A 460 -46.01 -37.70 23.21
CA GLN A 460 -46.89 -38.64 23.90
C GLN A 460 -46.81 -38.52 25.43
N LEU A 461 -45.84 -37.74 25.92
CA LEU A 461 -45.56 -37.61 27.35
C LEU A 461 -46.23 -36.39 27.93
N ARG A 462 -46.77 -36.58 29.16
CA ARG A 462 -47.28 -35.52 30.02
C ARG A 462 -46.60 -35.60 31.38
N ASP A 463 -46.70 -34.56 32.13
CA ASP A 463 -46.17 -34.51 33.49
C ASP A 463 -46.72 -35.66 34.34
N GLY A 464 -45.83 -36.47 34.93
CA GLY A 464 -46.25 -37.64 35.75
C GLY A 464 -46.52 -38.92 34.97
N THR A 465 -46.39 -38.98 33.63
CA THR A 465 -46.60 -40.19 32.82
C THR A 465 -45.68 -41.31 33.26
N PRO A 466 -46.19 -42.56 33.55
CA PRO A 466 -45.34 -43.69 33.84
C PRO A 466 -44.61 -44.14 32.60
N ILE A 467 -43.32 -44.41 32.76
CA ILE A 467 -42.44 -44.81 31.64
C ILE A 467 -41.60 -46.03 31.97
N LYS A 468 -41.23 -46.78 30.95
CA LYS A 468 -40.22 -47.83 31.00
C LYS A 468 -38.94 -47.33 30.34
N PRO A 469 -37.98 -46.91 31.15
CA PRO A 469 -36.72 -46.29 30.62
C PRO A 469 -35.84 -47.34 29.99
N ILE A 470 -35.30 -47.06 28.77
CA ILE A 470 -34.28 -47.82 28.08
C ILE A 470 -33.05 -46.94 27.95
N LEU A 471 -31.95 -47.26 28.64
CA LEU A 471 -30.74 -46.46 28.61
C LEU A 471 -30.11 -46.54 27.22
N ASN A 472 -29.87 -45.37 26.64
CA ASN A 472 -29.13 -45.27 25.36
C ASN A 472 -27.62 -45.10 25.64
N GLU A 473 -26.87 -46.22 25.62
CA GLU A 473 -25.42 -46.24 25.85
C GLU A 473 -24.61 -45.82 24.61
N THR A 474 -25.24 -45.71 23.47
CA THR A 474 -24.52 -45.40 22.20
C THR A 474 -24.29 -43.92 21.94
N TRP A 475 -24.96 -43.06 22.68
CA TRP A 475 -24.79 -41.61 22.53
C TRP A 475 -23.48 -41.13 23.17
N LYS A 476 -22.67 -40.42 22.36
CA LYS A 476 -21.49 -39.70 22.85
C LYS A 476 -21.68 -38.20 22.52
N PRO A 477 -21.41 -37.29 23.46
CA PRO A 477 -21.52 -35.86 23.26
C PRO A 477 -20.59 -35.29 22.21
#